data_f371389d1b38f95a67f639293f49a7bc
#
_entry.id   f371389d1b38f95a67f639293f49a7bc
#
_cell.length_a   1.000
_cell.length_b   1.000
_cell.length_c   1.000
_cell.angle_alpha   90.00
_cell.angle_beta   90.00
_cell.angle_gamma   90.00
#
_symmetry.space_group_name_H-M   'P 1'
#
loop_
_entity.id
_entity.type
_entity.pdbx_description
1 polymer ?
#
loop_
_entity_poly.entity_id
_entity_poly.type
_entity_poly.pdbx_seq_one_letter_code
_entity_poly.pdbx_strand_id
1 'polypeptide(L)'
;MDIPTDTVKERTRHTRAYKIPDIDVSGLICLSSRLKGEVLRDFNHDYGNLLSILNTSFDPMALITLFQFYDPQLRCFTFQDYQLVPTLEEFSYILNIRITDDVPFFRVPEVVRFEKIAEALHMGIKEVERNWKSSGGVSGFYLCFLISRAEDAAKKEQWVDFSRLLAIMIYGIVLFPSRENFVSLAATCVFMNKNPVPTLVADAYFSIHSRSKKGGYVVGSCLPLLYQWFMLEQDLF
;
A
#
# COMPACT_ATOMS: atom_id res chain seq x y z
N MET A 1 -19.68 52.38 -15.56
CA MET A 1 -19.02 51.10 -15.91
C MET A 1 -18.82 50.35 -14.59
N ASP A 2 -19.83 49.59 -14.24
CA ASP A 2 -19.81 48.83 -12.98
C ASP A 2 -19.08 47.52 -13.19
N ILE A 3 -18.02 47.31 -12.45
CA ILE A 3 -17.26 46.05 -12.40
C ILE A 3 -18.12 45.06 -11.62
N PRO A 4 -18.48 43.90 -12.16
CA PRO A 4 -19.19 42.89 -11.38
C PRO A 4 -18.28 42.35 -10.28
N THR A 5 -18.64 42.56 -9.05
CA THR A 5 -18.08 41.87 -7.91
C THR A 5 -18.48 40.40 -7.98
N ASP A 6 -17.54 39.57 -8.42
CA ASP A 6 -17.66 38.11 -8.39
C ASP A 6 -17.80 37.68 -6.92
N THR A 7 -19.02 37.41 -6.49
CA THR A 7 -19.31 36.83 -5.18
C THR A 7 -18.76 35.41 -5.20
N VAL A 8 -17.62 35.22 -4.55
CA VAL A 8 -17.08 33.91 -4.18
C VAL A 8 -18.16 33.18 -3.38
N LYS A 9 -18.90 32.31 -4.03
CA LYS A 9 -19.82 31.40 -3.33
C LYS A 9 -19.01 30.58 -2.33
N GLU A 10 -19.18 30.86 -1.05
CA GLU A 10 -18.73 29.98 0.03
C GLU A 10 -19.23 28.58 -0.26
N ARG A 11 -18.32 27.69 -0.69
CA ARG A 11 -18.63 26.26 -0.86
C ARG A 11 -18.84 25.69 0.52
N THR A 12 -20.08 25.46 0.93
CA THR A 12 -20.40 24.68 2.12
C THR A 12 -19.74 23.31 1.97
N ARG A 13 -18.63 23.11 2.70
CA ARG A 13 -17.95 21.81 2.79
C ARG A 13 -18.85 20.85 3.58
N HIS A 14 -19.51 19.94 2.87
CA HIS A 14 -20.21 18.84 3.54
C HIS A 14 -19.17 17.91 4.17
N THR A 15 -19.20 17.75 5.47
CA THR A 15 -18.35 16.79 6.18
C THR A 15 -18.63 15.38 5.67
N ARG A 16 -17.60 14.74 5.11
CA ARG A 16 -17.69 13.39 4.56
C ARG A 16 -17.30 12.36 5.62
N ALA A 17 -18.11 11.30 5.75
CA ALA A 17 -17.80 10.21 6.66
C ALA A 17 -16.81 9.24 5.99
N TYR A 18 -15.56 9.25 6.43
CA TYR A 18 -14.55 8.28 6.06
C TYR A 18 -14.37 7.25 7.19
N LYS A 19 -14.10 6.00 6.81
CA LYS A 19 -13.71 4.94 7.73
C LYS A 19 -12.30 4.49 7.40
N ILE A 20 -11.45 4.48 8.39
CA ILE A 20 -10.10 3.95 8.32
C ILE A 20 -10.16 2.53 8.86
N PRO A 21 -9.69 1.51 8.10
CA PRO A 21 -9.63 0.14 8.59
C PRO A 21 -8.57 0.04 9.70
N ASP A 22 -8.90 -0.69 10.73
CA ASP A 22 -7.91 -1.16 11.70
C ASP A 22 -7.29 -2.45 11.16
N ILE A 23 -6.01 -2.40 10.80
CA ILE A 23 -5.28 -3.53 10.23
C ILE A 23 -4.30 -4.03 11.29
N ASP A 24 -4.52 -5.25 11.78
CA ASP A 24 -3.57 -5.88 12.70
C ASP A 24 -2.31 -6.31 11.95
N VAL A 25 -1.21 -5.62 12.21
CA VAL A 25 0.13 -5.89 11.67
C VAL A 25 1.08 -6.47 12.71
N SER A 26 0.62 -6.74 13.92
CA SER A 26 1.45 -7.20 15.06
C SER A 26 2.28 -8.45 14.74
N GLY A 27 1.66 -9.41 14.04
CA GLY A 27 2.34 -10.62 13.57
C GLY A 27 3.47 -10.33 12.58
N LEU A 28 3.28 -9.38 11.67
CA LEU A 28 4.31 -8.96 10.71
C LEU A 28 5.45 -8.19 11.39
N ILE A 29 5.14 -7.34 12.37
CA ILE A 29 6.13 -6.64 13.19
C ILE A 29 6.96 -7.65 13.99
N CYS A 30 6.33 -8.66 14.58
CA CYS A 30 7.03 -9.74 15.29
C CYS A 30 7.97 -10.52 14.35
N LEU A 31 7.53 -10.86 13.13
CA LEU A 31 8.39 -11.52 12.15
C LEU A 31 9.55 -10.60 11.71
N SER A 32 9.29 -9.33 11.45
CA SER A 32 10.32 -8.38 11.01
C SER A 32 11.44 -8.19 12.03
N SER A 33 11.17 -8.36 13.33
CA SER A 33 12.18 -8.28 14.39
C SER A 33 13.27 -9.35 14.32
N ARG A 34 13.06 -10.41 13.52
CA ARG A 34 14.05 -11.47 13.26
C ARG A 34 15.12 -11.03 12.24
N LEU A 35 14.83 -10.03 11.41
CA LEU A 35 15.81 -9.46 10.49
C LEU A 35 16.85 -8.66 11.28
N LYS A 36 18.12 -9.10 11.26
CA LYS A 36 19.21 -8.44 11.98
C LYS A 36 20.47 -8.40 11.12
N GLY A 37 21.34 -7.45 11.42
CA GLY A 37 22.68 -7.37 10.83
C GLY A 37 22.64 -7.31 9.30
N GLU A 38 23.28 -8.26 8.64
CA GLU A 38 23.40 -8.36 7.20
C GLU A 38 22.05 -8.64 6.52
N VAL A 39 21.27 -9.56 7.08
CA VAL A 39 19.95 -9.93 6.55
C VAL A 39 19.00 -8.72 6.51
N LEU A 40 19.06 -7.85 7.52
CA LEU A 40 18.28 -6.59 7.51
C LEU A 40 18.76 -5.63 6.43
N ARG A 41 20.08 -5.53 6.21
CA ARG A 41 20.63 -4.69 5.13
C ARG A 41 20.19 -5.20 3.76
N ASP A 42 20.27 -6.50 3.53
CA ASP A 42 19.85 -7.15 2.29
C ASP A 42 18.34 -6.95 2.04
N PHE A 43 17.52 -7.10 3.09
CA PHE A 43 16.09 -6.81 3.00
C PHE A 43 15.81 -5.37 2.56
N ASN A 44 16.46 -4.39 3.21
CA ASN A 44 16.28 -2.97 2.86
C ASN A 44 16.86 -2.64 1.47
N HIS A 45 17.91 -3.32 1.03
CA HIS A 45 18.44 -3.19 -0.31
C HIS A 45 17.42 -3.68 -1.37
N ASP A 46 16.78 -4.83 -1.14
CA ASP A 46 15.89 -5.46 -2.11
C ASP A 46 14.48 -4.86 -2.12
N TYR A 47 14.01 -4.38 -0.97
CA TYR A 47 12.62 -3.95 -0.77
C TYR A 47 12.47 -2.50 -0.28
N GLY A 48 13.56 -1.75 -0.20
CA GLY A 48 13.54 -0.36 0.27
C GLY A 48 13.07 -0.24 1.72
N ASN A 49 12.30 0.82 1.98
CA ASN A 49 11.85 1.18 3.32
C ASN A 49 10.55 0.47 3.76
N LEU A 50 10.27 -0.76 3.28
CA LEU A 50 9.03 -1.48 3.64
C LEU A 50 8.83 -1.64 5.14
N LEU A 51 9.92 -1.86 5.90
CA LEU A 51 9.85 -2.00 7.36
C LEU A 51 9.51 -0.69 8.04
N SER A 52 9.93 0.44 7.49
CA SER A 52 9.53 1.77 7.98
C SER A 52 8.01 1.94 7.82
N ILE A 53 7.47 1.61 6.65
CA ILE A 53 6.03 1.68 6.39
C ILE A 53 5.25 0.74 7.33
N LEU A 54 5.73 -0.51 7.52
CA LEU A 54 5.11 -1.48 8.43
C LEU A 54 5.04 -0.96 9.87
N ASN A 55 6.10 -0.29 10.34
CA ASN A 55 6.21 0.23 11.71
C ASN A 55 5.65 1.65 11.89
N THR A 56 5.07 2.25 10.84
CA THR A 56 4.49 3.58 10.94
C THR A 56 3.24 3.55 11.80
N SER A 57 3.31 4.18 12.96
CA SER A 57 2.13 4.54 13.74
C SER A 57 1.52 5.81 13.14
N PHE A 58 0.26 5.79 12.76
CA PHE A 58 -0.41 6.95 12.20
C PHE A 58 -1.67 7.31 12.99
N ASP A 59 -2.01 8.59 12.99
CA ASP A 59 -3.25 9.08 13.57
C ASP A 59 -4.38 8.99 12.53
N PRO A 60 -5.38 8.12 12.73
CA PRO A 60 -6.53 8.04 11.84
C PRO A 60 -7.29 9.36 11.70
N MET A 61 -7.32 10.19 12.75
CA MET A 61 -8.04 11.47 12.70
C MET A 61 -7.33 12.49 11.84
N ALA A 62 -5.98 12.49 11.81
CA ALA A 62 -5.20 13.32 10.89
C ALA A 62 -5.53 13.01 9.43
N LEU A 63 -5.58 11.72 9.07
CA LEU A 63 -5.97 11.28 7.72
C LEU A 63 -7.42 11.61 7.38
N ILE A 64 -8.36 11.39 8.31
CA ILE A 64 -9.76 11.78 8.12
C ILE A 64 -9.88 13.28 7.89
N THR A 65 -9.11 14.08 8.62
CA THR A 65 -9.05 15.53 8.44
C THR A 65 -8.49 15.90 7.06
N LEU A 66 -7.37 15.30 6.66
CA LEU A 66 -6.81 15.48 5.32
C LEU A 66 -7.85 15.19 4.22
N PHE A 67 -8.59 14.11 4.33
CA PHE A 67 -9.59 13.70 3.34
C PHE A 67 -10.77 14.69 3.22
N GLN A 68 -11.04 15.55 4.24
CA GLN A 68 -12.03 16.61 4.11
C GLN A 68 -11.61 17.70 3.10
N PHE A 69 -10.31 17.87 2.87
CA PHE A 69 -9.76 18.84 1.92
C PHE A 69 -9.70 18.31 0.48
N TYR A 70 -10.05 17.04 0.24
CA TYR A 70 -10.03 16.47 -1.09
C TYR A 70 -11.11 17.08 -1.99
N ASP A 71 -10.69 17.68 -3.10
CA ASP A 71 -11.57 18.17 -4.18
C ASP A 71 -11.70 17.12 -5.28
N PRO A 72 -12.90 16.51 -5.49
CA PRO A 72 -13.08 15.48 -6.51
C PRO A 72 -13.02 16.01 -7.95
N GLN A 73 -13.20 17.30 -8.16
CA GLN A 73 -13.14 17.91 -9.50
C GLN A 73 -11.69 18.12 -9.92
N LEU A 74 -10.89 18.65 -9.00
CA LEU A 74 -9.46 18.89 -9.20
C LEU A 74 -8.61 17.64 -8.93
N ARG A 75 -9.17 16.64 -8.22
CA ARG A 75 -8.48 15.40 -7.81
C ARG A 75 -7.24 15.65 -6.96
N CYS A 76 -7.27 16.68 -6.14
CA CYS A 76 -6.20 17.05 -5.22
C CYS A 76 -6.76 17.43 -3.85
N PHE A 77 -5.90 17.55 -2.87
CA PHE A 77 -6.22 18.18 -1.59
C PHE A 77 -6.07 19.68 -1.76
N THR A 78 -7.17 20.43 -1.54
CA THR A 78 -7.20 21.88 -1.75
C THR A 78 -7.31 22.57 -0.40
N PHE A 79 -6.27 23.29 -0.05
CA PHE A 79 -6.20 24.18 1.10
C PHE A 79 -6.47 25.63 0.67
N GLN A 80 -6.36 26.58 1.59
CA GLN A 80 -6.67 27.98 1.29
C GLN A 80 -5.70 28.56 0.24
N ASP A 81 -4.39 28.29 0.40
CA ASP A 81 -3.32 28.93 -0.36
C ASP A 81 -2.53 27.97 -1.26
N TYR A 82 -2.78 26.65 -1.14
CA TYR A 82 -2.04 25.65 -1.89
C TYR A 82 -2.87 24.37 -2.16
N GLN A 83 -2.34 23.54 -3.05
CA GLN A 83 -2.89 22.24 -3.40
C GLN A 83 -1.81 21.17 -3.24
N LEU A 84 -2.20 20.01 -2.72
CA LEU A 84 -1.32 18.86 -2.52
C LEU A 84 -1.86 17.63 -3.23
N VAL A 85 -0.94 16.86 -3.79
CA VAL A 85 -1.19 15.53 -4.34
C VAL A 85 0.06 14.68 -4.17
N PRO A 86 -0.04 13.39 -3.79
CA PRO A 86 1.14 12.52 -3.78
C PRO A 86 1.63 12.29 -5.20
N THR A 87 2.95 12.43 -5.40
CA THR A 87 3.63 12.20 -6.68
C THR A 87 4.38 10.86 -6.67
N LEU A 88 4.83 10.44 -7.85
CA LEU A 88 5.68 9.25 -7.99
C LEU A 88 7.00 9.45 -7.26
N GLU A 89 7.58 10.64 -7.38
CA GLU A 89 8.86 11.01 -6.80
C GLU A 89 8.83 10.98 -5.28
N GLU A 90 7.78 11.53 -4.66
CA GLU A 90 7.60 11.54 -3.21
C GLU A 90 7.41 10.13 -2.65
N PHE A 91 6.56 9.30 -3.27
CA PHE A 91 6.39 7.91 -2.85
C PHE A 91 7.66 7.08 -3.08
N SER A 92 8.38 7.34 -4.17
CA SER A 92 9.70 6.74 -4.44
C SER A 92 10.71 7.11 -3.35
N TYR A 93 10.74 8.38 -2.95
CA TYR A 93 11.61 8.87 -1.88
C TYR A 93 11.30 8.21 -0.54
N ILE A 94 10.04 8.19 -0.12
CA ILE A 94 9.61 7.60 1.16
C ILE A 94 9.93 6.10 1.19
N LEU A 95 9.62 5.39 0.12
CA LEU A 95 9.86 3.95 0.01
C LEU A 95 11.33 3.60 -0.26
N ASN A 96 12.16 4.57 -0.64
CA ASN A 96 13.52 4.34 -1.12
C ASN A 96 13.59 3.30 -2.24
N ILE A 97 12.63 3.36 -3.17
CA ILE A 97 12.54 2.51 -4.36
C ILE A 97 12.62 3.41 -5.59
N ARG A 98 13.63 3.20 -6.45
CA ARG A 98 13.86 4.03 -7.63
C ARG A 98 12.73 3.90 -8.65
N ILE A 99 12.33 5.03 -9.22
CA ILE A 99 11.51 5.06 -10.41
C ILE A 99 12.39 4.62 -11.58
N THR A 100 11.96 3.61 -12.31
CA THR A 100 12.60 3.17 -13.55
C THR A 100 11.82 3.69 -14.74
N ASP A 101 12.48 3.87 -15.90
CA ASP A 101 11.85 4.32 -17.14
C ASP A 101 10.73 3.37 -17.60
N ASP A 102 10.89 2.09 -17.30
CA ASP A 102 9.86 1.07 -17.48
C ASP A 102 8.86 1.12 -16.30
N VAL A 103 7.89 2.01 -16.37
CA VAL A 103 6.75 2.03 -15.43
C VAL A 103 5.78 0.92 -15.84
N PRO A 104 5.74 -0.22 -15.15
CA PRO A 104 4.86 -1.29 -15.55
C PRO A 104 3.42 -0.95 -15.15
N PHE A 105 2.67 -0.36 -16.06
CA PHE A 105 1.22 -0.46 -15.99
C PHE A 105 0.86 -1.90 -16.33
N PHE A 106 0.75 -2.76 -15.32
CA PHE A 106 0.37 -4.14 -15.59
C PHE A 106 -1.13 -4.34 -15.30
N ARG A 107 -1.74 -5.09 -16.17
CA ARG A 107 -3.08 -5.61 -15.95
C ARG A 107 -2.97 -6.89 -15.12
N VAL A 108 -3.75 -6.99 -14.06
CA VAL A 108 -3.86 -8.25 -13.32
C VAL A 108 -4.28 -9.34 -14.32
N PRO A 109 -3.50 -10.42 -14.45
CA PRO A 109 -3.77 -11.45 -15.44
C PRO A 109 -5.08 -12.17 -15.14
N GLU A 110 -5.84 -12.49 -16.19
CA GLU A 110 -7.07 -13.29 -16.08
C GLU A 110 -6.78 -14.73 -15.66
N VAL A 111 -5.61 -15.25 -16.06
CA VAL A 111 -5.14 -16.60 -15.74
C VAL A 111 -3.96 -16.52 -14.79
N VAL A 112 -4.08 -17.16 -13.65
CA VAL A 112 -3.01 -17.26 -12.65
C VAL A 112 -1.91 -18.19 -13.18
N ARG A 113 -0.66 -17.70 -13.18
CA ARG A 113 0.53 -18.47 -13.54
C ARG A 113 1.24 -18.91 -12.28
N PHE A 114 0.90 -20.08 -11.78
CA PHE A 114 1.46 -20.62 -10.54
C PHE A 114 2.95 -20.82 -10.58
N GLU A 115 3.51 -21.12 -11.77
CA GLU A 115 4.96 -21.26 -11.98
C GLU A 115 5.72 -19.99 -11.63
N LYS A 116 5.20 -18.82 -12.07
CA LYS A 116 5.82 -17.53 -11.78
C LYS A 116 5.72 -17.15 -10.30
N ILE A 117 4.60 -17.48 -9.66
CA ILE A 117 4.41 -17.23 -8.23
C ILE A 117 5.36 -18.15 -7.43
N ALA A 118 5.45 -19.42 -7.81
CA ALA A 118 6.35 -20.41 -7.19
C ALA A 118 7.81 -19.97 -7.28
N GLU A 119 8.24 -19.49 -8.45
CA GLU A 119 9.58 -18.94 -8.67
C GLU A 119 9.84 -17.70 -7.80
N ALA A 120 8.90 -16.75 -7.79
CA ALA A 120 9.03 -15.51 -7.03
C ALA A 120 9.12 -15.75 -5.51
N LEU A 121 8.43 -16.77 -5.00
CA LEU A 121 8.39 -17.11 -3.57
C LEU A 121 9.33 -18.25 -3.17
N HIS A 122 10.11 -18.80 -4.12
CA HIS A 122 10.97 -20.00 -3.93
C HIS A 122 10.19 -21.18 -3.32
N MET A 123 8.99 -21.41 -3.84
CA MET A 123 8.09 -22.48 -3.37
C MET A 123 7.84 -23.51 -4.45
N GLY A 124 7.42 -24.71 -4.07
CA GLY A 124 6.99 -25.71 -5.04
C GLY A 124 5.65 -25.32 -5.70
N ILE A 125 5.53 -25.53 -7.03
CA ILE A 125 4.30 -25.21 -7.79
C ILE A 125 3.07 -25.86 -7.16
N LYS A 126 3.15 -27.15 -6.82
CA LYS A 126 2.04 -27.91 -6.17
C LYS A 126 1.69 -27.35 -4.80
N GLU A 127 2.64 -26.75 -4.09
CA GLU A 127 2.40 -26.10 -2.80
C GLU A 127 1.64 -24.78 -2.99
N VAL A 128 2.05 -23.97 -3.97
CA VAL A 128 1.36 -22.75 -4.36
C VAL A 128 -0.08 -23.06 -4.76
N GLU A 129 -0.31 -23.99 -5.68
CA GLU A 129 -1.66 -24.40 -6.14
C GLU A 129 -2.57 -24.85 -5.00
N ARG A 130 -2.04 -25.69 -4.11
CA ARG A 130 -2.82 -26.23 -2.96
C ARG A 130 -3.26 -25.10 -2.00
N ASN A 131 -2.43 -24.11 -1.78
CA ASN A 131 -2.66 -23.03 -0.82
C ASN A 131 -3.24 -21.77 -1.47
N TRP A 132 -3.36 -21.75 -2.81
CA TRP A 132 -4.06 -20.70 -3.52
C TRP A 132 -5.56 -20.83 -3.31
N LYS A 133 -6.20 -19.76 -2.84
CA LYS A 133 -7.62 -19.76 -2.49
C LYS A 133 -8.33 -18.60 -3.16
N SER A 134 -9.62 -18.76 -3.38
CA SER A 134 -10.52 -17.70 -3.81
C SER A 134 -11.50 -17.39 -2.68
N SER A 135 -11.62 -16.13 -2.32
CA SER A 135 -12.46 -15.67 -1.22
C SER A 135 -13.11 -14.34 -1.57
N GLY A 136 -14.46 -14.30 -1.68
CA GLY A 136 -15.20 -13.08 -2.00
C GLY A 136 -14.84 -12.48 -3.38
N GLY A 137 -14.55 -13.32 -4.37
CA GLY A 137 -14.14 -12.87 -5.72
C GLY A 137 -12.68 -12.46 -5.86
N VAL A 138 -11.89 -12.55 -4.77
CA VAL A 138 -10.46 -12.25 -4.77
C VAL A 138 -9.68 -13.54 -4.60
N SER A 139 -8.72 -13.81 -5.47
CA SER A 139 -7.83 -14.98 -5.39
C SER A 139 -6.47 -14.60 -4.78
N GLY A 140 -5.84 -15.52 -4.03
CA GLY A 140 -4.56 -15.28 -3.37
C GLY A 140 -4.25 -16.28 -2.27
N PHE A 141 -3.48 -15.84 -1.26
CA PHE A 141 -3.09 -16.65 -0.10
C PHE A 141 -3.72 -16.14 1.18
N TYR A 142 -4.09 -17.04 2.07
CA TYR A 142 -4.33 -16.66 3.46
C TYR A 142 -3.00 -16.30 4.16
N LEU A 143 -3.04 -15.24 4.95
CA LEU A 143 -1.87 -14.74 5.68
C LEU A 143 -1.25 -15.81 6.59
N CYS A 144 -2.07 -16.62 7.27
CA CYS A 144 -1.60 -17.68 8.17
C CYS A 144 -0.71 -18.72 7.47
N PHE A 145 -0.98 -19.03 6.18
CA PHE A 145 -0.13 -19.92 5.40
C PHE A 145 1.26 -19.29 5.16
N LEU A 146 1.30 -18.03 4.75
CA LEU A 146 2.56 -17.32 4.48
C LEU A 146 3.38 -17.14 5.77
N ILE A 147 2.73 -16.85 6.91
CA ILE A 147 3.37 -16.77 8.22
C ILE A 147 4.02 -18.12 8.57
N SER A 148 3.27 -19.23 8.46
CA SER A 148 3.80 -20.57 8.75
C SER A 148 5.04 -20.89 7.89
N ARG A 149 5.01 -20.53 6.61
CA ARG A 149 6.15 -20.71 5.70
C ARG A 149 7.34 -19.84 6.07
N ALA A 150 7.09 -18.57 6.45
CA ALA A 150 8.16 -17.68 6.91
C ALA A 150 8.81 -18.19 8.21
N GLU A 151 8.01 -18.69 9.15
CA GLU A 151 8.53 -19.29 10.37
C GLU A 151 9.40 -20.55 10.10
N ASP A 152 8.99 -21.39 9.17
CA ASP A 152 9.76 -22.57 8.76
C ASP A 152 11.06 -22.18 8.05
N ALA A 153 11.05 -21.15 7.21
CA ALA A 153 12.25 -20.60 6.60
C ALA A 153 13.22 -20.03 7.64
N ALA A 154 12.70 -19.29 8.62
CA ALA A 154 13.52 -18.76 9.72
C ALA A 154 14.16 -19.86 10.59
N LYS A 155 13.41 -20.94 10.92
CA LYS A 155 13.94 -22.10 11.65
C LYS A 155 15.09 -22.81 10.91
N LYS A 156 15.07 -22.76 9.57
CA LYS A 156 16.09 -23.35 8.69
C LYS A 156 17.18 -22.37 8.29
N GLU A 157 17.14 -21.14 8.84
CA GLU A 157 18.07 -20.05 8.50
C GLU A 157 18.08 -19.69 7.00
N GLN A 158 16.96 -19.95 6.30
CA GLN A 158 16.76 -19.62 4.89
C GLN A 158 16.30 -18.15 4.78
N TRP A 159 17.20 -17.21 5.06
CA TRP A 159 16.87 -15.80 5.22
C TRP A 159 16.39 -15.12 3.93
N VAL A 160 16.84 -15.57 2.76
CA VAL A 160 16.35 -15.07 1.46
C VAL A 160 14.87 -15.41 1.27
N ASP A 161 14.48 -16.67 1.57
CA ASP A 161 13.09 -17.12 1.46
C ASP A 161 12.21 -16.42 2.52
N PHE A 162 12.74 -16.31 3.74
CA PHE A 162 12.09 -15.55 4.81
C PHE A 162 11.79 -14.11 4.40
N SER A 163 12.78 -13.41 3.84
CA SER A 163 12.66 -12.01 3.38
C SER A 163 11.60 -11.85 2.29
N ARG A 164 11.55 -12.77 1.32
CA ARG A 164 10.53 -12.77 0.26
C ARG A 164 9.14 -12.97 0.81
N LEU A 165 8.98 -13.92 1.74
CA LEU A 165 7.68 -14.20 2.39
C LEU A 165 7.23 -13.03 3.25
N LEU A 166 8.12 -12.39 3.99
CA LEU A 166 7.79 -11.19 4.76
C LEU A 166 7.40 -10.04 3.83
N ALA A 167 8.16 -9.81 2.76
CA ALA A 167 7.87 -8.73 1.82
C ALA A 167 6.51 -8.89 1.15
N ILE A 168 6.18 -10.09 0.62
CA ILE A 168 4.85 -10.29 -0.02
C ILE A 168 3.70 -10.12 0.98
N MET A 169 3.88 -10.50 2.25
CA MET A 169 2.89 -10.24 3.30
C MET A 169 2.69 -8.74 3.53
N ILE A 170 3.78 -7.95 3.59
CA ILE A 170 3.69 -6.48 3.71
C ILE A 170 3.00 -5.90 2.47
N TYR A 171 3.31 -6.37 1.26
CA TYR A 171 2.62 -5.94 0.05
C TYR A 171 1.12 -6.19 0.12
N GLY A 172 0.68 -7.36 0.59
CA GLY A 172 -0.73 -7.73 0.60
C GLY A 172 -1.54 -7.12 1.75
N ILE A 173 -0.91 -6.91 2.91
CA ILE A 173 -1.62 -6.47 4.12
C ILE A 173 -1.49 -4.97 4.34
N VAL A 174 -0.33 -4.38 4.01
CA VAL A 174 -0.05 -2.97 4.29
C VAL A 174 -0.13 -2.09 3.04
N LEU A 175 0.56 -2.47 1.96
CA LEU A 175 0.62 -1.64 0.76
C LEU A 175 -0.68 -1.72 -0.07
N PHE A 176 -1.24 -2.91 -0.25
CA PHE A 176 -2.42 -3.17 -1.09
C PHE A 176 -3.49 -3.95 -0.32
N PRO A 177 -4.00 -3.42 0.80
CA PRO A 177 -4.98 -4.12 1.62
C PRO A 177 -6.28 -4.32 0.84
N SER A 178 -6.59 -5.54 0.48
CA SER A 178 -7.80 -5.88 -0.26
C SER A 178 -8.84 -6.58 0.61
N ARG A 179 -8.37 -7.38 1.54
CA ARG A 179 -9.18 -8.16 2.47
C ARG A 179 -8.35 -8.49 3.72
N GLU A 180 -9.02 -8.57 4.85
CA GLU A 180 -8.41 -8.94 6.13
C GLU A 180 -7.74 -10.32 6.04
N ASN A 181 -6.49 -10.41 6.52
CA ASN A 181 -5.68 -11.63 6.58
C ASN A 181 -5.53 -12.37 5.23
N PHE A 182 -5.49 -11.61 4.12
CA PHE A 182 -5.44 -12.19 2.79
C PHE A 182 -4.53 -11.39 1.84
N VAL A 183 -3.60 -12.07 1.20
CA VAL A 183 -2.69 -11.51 0.19
C VAL A 183 -3.25 -11.81 -1.19
N SER A 184 -3.75 -10.79 -1.87
CA SER A 184 -4.45 -10.92 -3.15
C SER A 184 -3.51 -11.19 -4.33
N LEU A 185 -4.06 -11.71 -5.44
CA LEU A 185 -3.37 -11.83 -6.72
C LEU A 185 -2.80 -10.47 -7.18
N ALA A 186 -3.55 -9.38 -7.02
CA ALA A 186 -3.08 -8.05 -7.40
C ALA A 186 -1.81 -7.67 -6.63
N ALA A 187 -1.81 -7.80 -5.31
CA ALA A 187 -0.63 -7.55 -4.47
C ALA A 187 0.55 -8.48 -4.85
N THR A 188 0.26 -9.77 -5.13
CA THR A 188 1.26 -10.75 -5.58
C THR A 188 1.89 -10.33 -6.92
N CYS A 189 1.09 -9.83 -7.86
CA CYS A 189 1.59 -9.35 -9.15
C CYS A 189 2.48 -8.11 -8.99
N VAL A 190 2.08 -7.16 -8.13
CA VAL A 190 2.92 -5.97 -7.84
C VAL A 190 4.25 -6.40 -7.21
N PHE A 191 4.20 -7.31 -6.24
CA PHE A 191 5.41 -7.87 -5.63
C PHE A 191 6.36 -8.49 -6.66
N MET A 192 5.85 -9.31 -7.58
CA MET A 192 6.65 -9.92 -8.65
C MET A 192 7.30 -8.90 -9.60
N ASN A 193 6.66 -7.74 -9.79
CA ASN A 193 7.22 -6.65 -10.63
C ASN A 193 8.25 -5.79 -9.89
N LYS A 194 8.46 -6.00 -8.60
CA LYS A 194 9.48 -5.34 -7.76
C LYS A 194 9.37 -3.80 -7.64
N ASN A 195 8.44 -3.16 -8.31
CA ASN A 195 8.22 -1.71 -8.23
C ASN A 195 6.75 -1.41 -7.88
N PRO A 196 6.42 -1.16 -6.60
CA PRO A 196 5.07 -0.86 -6.17
C PRO A 196 4.68 0.62 -6.37
N VAL A 197 5.63 1.53 -6.58
CA VAL A 197 5.42 2.98 -6.53
C VAL A 197 4.32 3.46 -7.47
N PRO A 198 4.32 3.13 -8.78
CA PRO A 198 3.27 3.60 -9.68
C PRO A 198 1.88 3.10 -9.32
N THR A 199 1.81 1.86 -8.86
CA THR A 199 0.54 1.25 -8.45
C THR A 199 0.03 1.87 -7.15
N LEU A 200 0.92 2.20 -6.20
CA LEU A 200 0.55 2.86 -4.94
C LEU A 200 0.00 4.27 -5.16
N VAL A 201 0.64 5.05 -6.03
CA VAL A 201 0.13 6.39 -6.39
C VAL A 201 -1.24 6.27 -7.05
N ALA A 202 -1.39 5.38 -8.04
CA ALA A 202 -2.66 5.15 -8.72
C ALA A 202 -3.76 4.67 -7.75
N ASP A 203 -3.43 3.76 -6.83
CA ASP A 203 -4.36 3.24 -5.82
C ASP A 203 -4.79 4.32 -4.83
N ALA A 204 -3.86 5.18 -4.37
CA ALA A 204 -4.17 6.31 -3.50
C ALA A 204 -5.19 7.25 -4.18
N TYR A 205 -4.91 7.68 -5.42
CA TYR A 205 -5.84 8.50 -6.19
C TYR A 205 -7.20 7.84 -6.38
N PHE A 206 -7.21 6.58 -6.79
CA PHE A 206 -8.46 5.85 -7.04
C PHE A 206 -9.27 5.68 -5.76
N SER A 207 -8.64 5.26 -4.67
CA SER A 207 -9.30 5.00 -3.39
C SER A 207 -9.92 6.27 -2.82
N ILE A 208 -9.17 7.37 -2.77
CA ILE A 208 -9.66 8.66 -2.25
C ILE A 208 -10.79 9.20 -3.13
N HIS A 209 -10.61 9.20 -4.47
CA HIS A 209 -11.60 9.72 -5.40
C HIS A 209 -12.89 8.89 -5.40
N SER A 210 -12.79 7.56 -5.40
CA SER A 210 -13.97 6.69 -5.39
C SER A 210 -14.78 6.83 -4.10
N ARG A 211 -14.10 7.06 -2.98
CA ARG A 211 -14.75 7.22 -1.66
C ARG A 211 -15.29 8.62 -1.43
N SER A 212 -14.70 9.63 -2.06
CA SER A 212 -15.23 11.00 -1.98
C SER A 212 -16.62 11.17 -2.62
N LYS A 213 -16.98 10.29 -3.58
CA LYS A 213 -18.28 10.31 -4.26
C LYS A 213 -19.39 9.61 -3.48
N LYS A 214 -19.05 8.63 -2.63
CA LYS A 214 -20.02 7.81 -1.90
C LYS A 214 -19.66 7.85 -0.42
N GLY A 215 -20.38 8.56 0.41
CA GLY A 215 -20.11 8.67 1.86
C GLY A 215 -20.09 7.30 2.57
N GLY A 216 -19.29 7.18 3.65
CA GLY A 216 -19.32 6.05 4.58
C GLY A 216 -18.49 4.82 4.22
N TYR A 217 -17.55 4.92 3.27
CA TYR A 217 -16.72 3.80 2.85
C TYR A 217 -15.31 3.78 3.45
N VAL A 218 -14.78 2.57 3.60
CA VAL A 218 -13.41 2.31 4.05
C VAL A 218 -12.43 2.74 2.96
N VAL A 219 -11.41 3.54 3.31
CA VAL A 219 -10.31 3.88 2.40
C VAL A 219 -9.36 2.69 2.33
N GLY A 220 -9.24 2.07 1.17
CA GLY A 220 -8.47 0.84 0.95
C GLY A 220 -7.11 1.08 0.29
N SER A 221 -6.41 2.17 0.62
CA SER A 221 -5.04 2.43 0.15
C SER A 221 -4.02 2.22 1.27
N CYS A 222 -2.73 2.31 0.95
CA CYS A 222 -1.65 2.26 1.93
C CYS A 222 -1.69 3.51 2.83
N LEU A 223 -2.46 3.45 3.92
CA LEU A 223 -2.63 4.57 4.85
C LEU A 223 -1.34 4.98 5.56
N PRO A 224 -0.45 4.07 6.01
CA PRO A 224 0.83 4.44 6.60
C PRO A 224 1.70 5.27 5.64
N LEU A 225 1.77 4.90 4.36
CA LEU A 225 2.53 5.64 3.35
C LEU A 225 1.92 7.02 3.09
N LEU A 226 0.59 7.08 2.96
CA LEU A 226 -0.11 8.35 2.76
C LEU A 226 0.05 9.29 3.95
N TYR A 227 0.09 8.75 5.17
CA TYR A 227 0.35 9.52 6.38
C TYR A 227 1.78 10.06 6.42
N GLN A 228 2.79 9.23 6.12
CA GLN A 228 4.18 9.69 6.03
C GLN A 228 4.34 10.79 4.98
N TRP A 229 3.73 10.62 3.81
CA TRP A 229 3.71 11.65 2.78
C TRP A 229 3.11 12.96 3.30
N PHE A 230 1.94 12.92 3.92
CA PHE A 230 1.28 14.10 4.44
C PHE A 230 2.09 14.82 5.53
N MET A 231 2.76 14.06 6.41
CA MET A 231 3.62 14.65 7.46
C MET A 231 4.85 15.33 6.87
N LEU A 232 5.47 14.76 5.83
CA LEU A 232 6.60 15.39 5.13
C LEU A 232 6.20 16.73 4.48
N GLU A 233 4.99 16.80 3.91
CA GLU A 233 4.49 18.03 3.32
C GLU A 233 4.22 19.13 4.37
N GLN A 234 3.82 18.77 5.58
CA GLN A 234 3.61 19.72 6.66
C GLN A 234 4.92 20.35 7.18
N ASP A 235 6.03 19.64 7.10
CA ASP A 235 7.34 20.15 7.52
C ASP A 235 7.94 21.16 6.52
N LEU A 236 7.34 21.29 5.33
CA LEU A 236 7.77 22.23 4.28
C LEU A 236 7.06 23.59 4.34
N PHE A 237 6.04 23.75 5.17
CA PHE A 237 5.22 24.97 5.34
C PHE A 237 5.22 25.45 6.80
#